data_1f7dfa907757171dd37eeb99be46bf61
#
_entry.id   1f7dfa907757171dd37eeb99be46bf61
#
_cell.length_a   1.000
_cell.length_b   1.000
_cell.length_c   1.000
_cell.angle_alpha   90.00
_cell.angle_beta   90.00
_cell.angle_gamma   90.00
#
_symmetry.space_group_name_H-M   'P 1'
#
loop_
_entity.id
_entity.type
_entity.pdbx_description
1 polymer ?
#
loop_
_entity_poly.entity_id
_entity_poly.type
_entity_poly.pdbx_seq_one_letter_code
_entity_poly.pdbx_strand_id
1 'polypeptide(L)'
;MSVRVGFTKFRQQMLEQELEGIEAMLPNPGVEQVILTGDMVSGDYSPDSRIDLIIVHKTDLCFGRRADFFSWHLNSGVAIDTQVYTPEEFEIYRESLPALKLACDNGRVIFNA
;
A
#
# COMPACT_ATOMS: atom_id res chain seq x y z
N MET A 1 -6.45 25.25 -19.84
CA MET A 1 -6.11 24.25 -18.82
C MET A 1 -6.75 22.91 -19.17
N SER A 2 -6.00 21.86 -19.09
CA SER A 2 -6.49 20.53 -19.41
C SER A 2 -7.39 20.00 -18.30
N VAL A 3 -8.54 19.43 -18.66
CA VAL A 3 -9.45 18.75 -17.72
C VAL A 3 -8.72 17.61 -17.00
N ARG A 4 -7.77 16.96 -17.69
CA ARG A 4 -6.97 15.88 -17.14
C ARG A 4 -6.16 16.31 -15.90
N VAL A 5 -5.63 17.54 -15.90
CA VAL A 5 -4.88 18.06 -14.75
C VAL A 5 -5.78 18.18 -13.52
N GLY A 6 -7.03 18.63 -13.70
CA GLY A 6 -8.01 18.72 -12.64
C GLY A 6 -8.37 17.36 -12.05
N PHE A 7 -8.55 16.34 -12.89
CA PHE A 7 -8.84 14.98 -12.44
C PHE A 7 -7.66 14.36 -11.70
N THR A 8 -6.44 14.61 -12.17
CA THR A 8 -5.23 14.10 -11.50
C THR A 8 -5.12 14.68 -10.08
N LYS A 9 -5.32 15.97 -9.93
CA LYS A 9 -5.26 16.64 -8.62
C LYS A 9 -6.35 16.14 -7.68
N PHE A 10 -7.56 15.97 -8.21
CA PHE A 10 -8.68 15.41 -7.45
C PHE A 10 -8.35 13.99 -6.97
N ARG A 11 -7.79 13.16 -7.86
CA ARG A 11 -7.39 11.80 -7.52
C ARG A 11 -6.34 11.79 -6.41
N GLN A 12 -5.34 12.67 -6.51
CA GLN A 12 -4.31 12.80 -5.48
C GLN A 12 -4.93 13.10 -4.11
N GLN A 13 -5.85 14.04 -4.05
CA GLN A 13 -6.52 14.41 -2.80
C GLN A 13 -7.30 13.24 -2.21
N MET A 14 -8.02 12.48 -3.04
CA MET A 14 -8.76 11.31 -2.60
C MET A 14 -7.83 10.26 -2.01
N LEU A 15 -6.71 9.99 -2.69
CA LEU A 15 -5.74 8.98 -2.24
C LEU A 15 -5.09 9.40 -0.90
N GLU A 16 -4.75 10.66 -0.75
CA GLU A 16 -4.16 11.18 0.48
C GLU A 16 -5.13 11.05 1.66
N GLN A 17 -6.40 11.35 1.46
CA GLN A 17 -7.42 11.19 2.50
C GLN A 17 -7.61 9.73 2.89
N GLU A 18 -7.66 8.83 1.91
CA GLU A 18 -7.77 7.39 2.18
C GLU A 18 -6.55 6.89 2.95
N LEU A 19 -5.37 7.33 2.58
CA LEU A 19 -4.14 6.91 3.26
C LEU A 19 -4.14 7.36 4.72
N GLU A 20 -4.61 8.56 5.01
CA GLU A 20 -4.75 9.02 6.39
C GLU A 20 -5.68 8.11 7.20
N GLY A 21 -6.79 7.68 6.60
CA GLY A 21 -7.71 6.73 7.22
C GLY A 21 -7.07 5.37 7.48
N ILE A 22 -6.28 4.89 6.53
CA ILE A 22 -5.54 3.63 6.68
C ILE A 22 -4.51 3.76 7.80
N GLU A 23 -3.74 4.84 7.84
CA GLU A 23 -2.73 5.06 8.87
C GLU A 23 -3.35 5.08 10.27
N ALA A 24 -4.55 5.63 10.40
CA ALA A 24 -5.27 5.66 11.67
C ALA A 24 -5.69 4.27 12.15
N MET A 25 -5.78 3.28 11.25
CA MET A 25 -6.15 1.90 11.57
C MET A 25 -4.94 0.98 11.75
N LEU A 26 -3.73 1.49 11.54
CA LEU A 26 -2.53 0.65 11.45
C LEU A 26 -2.02 0.04 12.74
N PRO A 27 -2.23 0.59 13.95
CA PRO A 27 -1.93 -0.23 15.14
C PRO A 27 -2.88 -1.44 15.15
N ASN A 28 -2.48 -2.50 14.43
CA ASN A 28 -3.24 -3.73 14.25
C ASN A 28 -2.37 -4.88 14.73
N PRO A 29 -2.89 -5.77 15.62
CA PRO A 29 -2.11 -6.88 16.12
C PRO A 29 -1.54 -7.75 15.00
N GLY A 30 -0.25 -8.08 15.12
CA GLY A 30 0.44 -8.92 14.14
C GLY A 30 1.04 -8.17 12.96
N VAL A 31 0.66 -6.93 12.71
CA VAL A 31 1.29 -6.12 11.66
C VAL A 31 2.62 -5.58 12.17
N GLU A 32 3.70 -5.90 11.46
CA GLU A 32 5.03 -5.45 11.83
C GLU A 32 5.50 -4.24 11.05
N GLN A 33 5.13 -4.16 9.78
CA GLN A 33 5.57 -3.08 8.92
C GLN A 33 4.60 -2.86 7.77
N VAL A 34 4.39 -1.62 7.36
CA VAL A 34 3.63 -1.27 6.16
C VAL A 34 4.46 -0.28 5.35
N ILE A 35 4.63 -0.59 4.06
CA ILE A 35 5.41 0.21 3.12
C ILE A 35 4.49 0.70 2.02
N LEU A 36 4.43 2.02 1.83
CA LEU A 36 3.73 2.63 0.72
C LEU A 36 4.64 2.65 -0.50
N THR A 37 4.12 2.21 -1.65
CA THR A 37 4.86 2.18 -2.90
C THR A 37 4.04 2.82 -4.02
N GLY A 38 4.61 2.85 -5.23
CA GLY A 38 3.90 3.29 -6.42
C GLY A 38 3.78 4.80 -6.56
N ASP A 39 2.72 5.24 -7.22
CA ASP A 39 2.55 6.63 -7.63
C ASP A 39 2.49 7.62 -6.47
N MET A 40 2.00 7.20 -5.30
CA MET A 40 1.94 8.08 -4.14
C MET A 40 3.32 8.40 -3.55
N VAL A 41 4.32 7.56 -3.83
CA VAL A 41 5.70 7.81 -3.38
C VAL A 41 6.48 8.56 -4.44
N SER A 42 6.35 8.13 -5.70
CA SER A 42 7.06 8.77 -6.81
C SER A 42 6.53 10.16 -7.15
N GLY A 43 5.28 10.42 -6.84
CA GLY A 43 4.62 11.68 -7.21
C GLY A 43 4.06 11.67 -8.62
N ASP A 44 4.14 10.56 -9.32
CA ASP A 44 3.67 10.43 -10.71
C ASP A 44 2.17 10.14 -10.76
N TYR A 45 1.38 11.00 -10.14
CA TYR A 45 -0.07 10.83 -10.10
C TYR A 45 -0.71 10.90 -11.47
N SER A 46 -1.73 10.07 -11.66
CA SER A 46 -2.60 10.09 -12.83
C SER A 46 -4.05 9.93 -12.37
N PRO A 47 -5.03 10.11 -13.27
CA PRO A 47 -6.43 9.84 -12.90
C PRO A 47 -6.70 8.40 -12.47
N ASP A 48 -5.82 7.47 -12.82
CA ASP A 48 -5.95 6.04 -12.50
C ASP A 48 -5.04 5.59 -11.36
N SER A 49 -4.33 6.50 -10.71
CA SER A 49 -3.45 6.16 -9.58
C SER A 49 -4.22 5.50 -8.45
N ARG A 50 -3.55 4.57 -7.76
CA ARG A 50 -4.13 3.82 -6.64
C ARG A 50 -3.17 3.81 -5.48
N ILE A 51 -3.62 3.26 -4.35
CA ILE A 51 -2.77 3.06 -3.18
C ILE A 51 -2.15 1.67 -3.29
N ASP A 52 -0.82 1.59 -3.28
CA ASP A 52 -0.09 0.32 -3.31
C ASP A 52 0.63 0.13 -1.96
N LEU A 53 0.29 -0.94 -1.26
CA LEU A 53 0.84 -1.24 0.06
C LEU A 53 1.52 -2.61 0.09
N ILE A 54 2.67 -2.67 0.73
CA ILE A 54 3.32 -3.92 1.10
C ILE A 54 3.21 -4.03 2.62
N ILE A 55 2.61 -5.11 3.11
CA ILE A 55 2.35 -5.33 4.53
C ILE A 55 3.12 -6.56 5.00
N VAL A 56 3.89 -6.41 6.06
CA VAL A 56 4.53 -7.53 6.76
C VAL A 56 3.67 -7.87 7.96
N HIS A 57 3.09 -9.07 7.96
CA HIS A 57 2.06 -9.47 8.93
C HIS A 57 2.28 -10.90 9.40
N LYS A 58 2.31 -11.11 10.70
CA LYS A 58 2.32 -12.46 11.27
C LYS A 58 0.93 -13.05 11.12
N THR A 59 0.78 -13.97 10.17
CA THR A 59 -0.51 -14.58 9.86
C THR A 59 -0.34 -16.04 9.50
N ASP A 60 -1.35 -16.86 9.81
CA ASP A 60 -1.43 -18.25 9.41
C ASP A 60 -2.24 -18.43 8.12
N LEU A 61 -2.79 -17.34 7.57
CA LEU A 61 -3.57 -17.42 6.35
C LEU A 61 -2.68 -17.70 5.15
N CYS A 62 -3.19 -18.47 4.19
CA CYS A 62 -2.49 -18.69 2.94
C CYS A 62 -2.41 -17.37 2.15
N PHE A 63 -1.40 -17.25 1.29
CA PHE A 63 -1.08 -16.01 0.59
C PHE A 63 -2.29 -15.40 -0.11
N GLY A 64 -3.10 -16.20 -0.78
CA GLY A 64 -4.25 -15.69 -1.55
C GLY A 64 -5.38 -15.14 -0.70
N ARG A 65 -5.37 -15.35 0.62
CA ARG A 65 -6.42 -14.90 1.53
C ARG A 65 -5.97 -13.80 2.48
N ARG A 66 -4.70 -13.47 2.51
CA ARG A 66 -4.16 -12.48 3.44
C ARG A 66 -4.66 -11.07 3.16
N ALA A 67 -4.82 -10.73 1.88
CA ALA A 67 -5.31 -9.42 1.50
C ALA A 67 -6.75 -9.18 1.98
N ASP A 68 -7.56 -10.24 2.08
CA ASP A 68 -8.94 -10.14 2.55
C ASP A 68 -9.02 -9.67 4.01
N PHE A 69 -8.02 -10.02 4.82
CA PHE A 69 -7.94 -9.55 6.21
C PHE A 69 -7.84 -8.03 6.30
N PHE A 70 -7.27 -7.41 5.29
CA PHE A 70 -7.10 -5.97 5.20
C PHE A 70 -8.10 -5.34 4.22
N SER A 71 -9.33 -5.89 4.16
CA SER A 71 -10.38 -5.26 3.36
C SER A 71 -10.76 -3.94 4.02
N TRP A 72 -10.11 -2.89 3.58
CA TRP A 72 -10.30 -1.54 4.09
C TRP A 72 -11.60 -0.99 3.54
N HIS A 73 -12.67 -1.04 4.32
CA HIS A 73 -13.97 -0.55 3.90
C HIS A 73 -14.11 0.95 4.18
N LEU A 74 -13.08 1.72 3.79
CA LEU A 74 -13.08 3.15 4.07
C LEU A 74 -13.82 3.94 3.00
N ASN A 75 -13.49 3.70 1.75
CA ASN A 75 -14.11 4.41 0.64
C ASN A 75 -14.05 3.56 -0.63
N SER A 76 -15.20 3.29 -1.23
CA SER A 76 -15.29 2.47 -2.44
C SER A 76 -14.78 3.17 -3.69
N GLY A 77 -14.50 4.48 -3.62
CA GLY A 77 -14.01 5.24 -4.76
C GLY A 77 -12.53 5.13 -5.03
N VAL A 78 -11.77 4.46 -4.15
CA VAL A 78 -10.31 4.37 -4.26
C VAL A 78 -9.88 2.91 -4.30
N ALA A 79 -9.06 2.57 -5.32
CA ALA A 79 -8.48 1.24 -5.43
C ALA A 79 -7.26 1.13 -4.51
N ILE A 80 -7.21 0.05 -3.73
CA ILE A 80 -6.09 -0.26 -2.85
C ILE A 80 -5.56 -1.64 -3.23
N ASP A 81 -4.28 -1.70 -3.61
CA ASP A 81 -3.59 -2.95 -3.91
C ASP A 81 -2.70 -3.31 -2.72
N THR A 82 -2.94 -4.47 -2.15
CA THR A 82 -2.27 -4.89 -0.93
C THR A 82 -1.54 -6.21 -1.16
N GLN A 83 -0.23 -6.22 -0.92
CA GLN A 83 0.59 -7.42 -0.93
C GLN A 83 1.02 -7.71 0.51
N VAL A 84 0.63 -8.88 1.02
CA VAL A 84 0.88 -9.25 2.43
C VAL A 84 1.86 -10.41 2.49
N TYR A 85 2.96 -10.21 3.22
CA TYR A 85 4.00 -11.22 3.42
C TYR A 85 4.15 -11.49 4.91
N THR A 86 4.48 -12.74 5.28
CA THR A 86 4.95 -13.01 6.64
C THR A 86 6.35 -12.44 6.80
N PRO A 87 6.83 -12.22 8.05
CA PRO A 87 8.20 -11.74 8.25
C PRO A 87 9.24 -12.63 7.59
N GLU A 88 9.06 -13.94 7.65
CA GLU A 88 10.00 -14.91 7.06
C GLU A 88 9.99 -14.82 5.53
N GLU A 89 8.81 -14.74 4.93
CA GLU A 89 8.68 -14.60 3.48
C GLU A 89 9.28 -13.28 3.01
N PHE A 90 9.03 -12.20 3.75
CA PHE A 90 9.52 -10.90 3.39
C PHE A 90 11.05 -10.86 3.34
N GLU A 91 11.70 -11.47 4.31
CA GLU A 91 13.16 -11.58 4.33
C GLU A 91 13.71 -12.28 3.08
N ILE A 92 13.07 -13.39 2.69
CA ILE A 92 13.50 -14.20 1.55
C ILE A 92 13.20 -13.47 0.23
N TYR A 93 11.97 -13.02 0.05
CA TYR A 93 11.53 -12.47 -1.24
C TYR A 93 12.06 -11.07 -1.50
N ARG A 94 12.32 -10.31 -0.47
CA ARG A 94 12.94 -9.00 -0.58
C ARG A 94 14.29 -9.07 -1.29
N GLU A 95 15.04 -10.14 -1.09
CA GLU A 95 16.34 -10.33 -1.71
C GLU A 95 16.25 -11.03 -3.07
N SER A 96 15.21 -11.86 -3.29
CA SER A 96 15.14 -12.73 -4.46
C SER A 96 14.19 -12.23 -5.55
N LEU A 97 13.24 -11.32 -5.24
CA LEU A 97 12.31 -10.76 -6.21
C LEU A 97 12.71 -9.33 -6.55
N PRO A 98 13.24 -9.06 -7.76
CA PRO A 98 13.69 -7.71 -8.12
C PRO A 98 12.62 -6.65 -8.01
N ALA A 99 11.37 -6.97 -8.37
CA ALA A 99 10.26 -6.02 -8.28
C ALA A 99 9.97 -5.62 -6.83
N LEU A 100 10.00 -6.59 -5.91
CA LEU A 100 9.78 -6.32 -4.50
C LEU A 100 10.93 -5.52 -3.90
N LYS A 101 12.17 -5.87 -4.26
CA LYS A 101 13.34 -5.14 -3.80
C LYS A 101 13.29 -3.68 -4.24
N LEU A 102 12.96 -3.44 -5.50
CA LEU A 102 12.85 -2.08 -6.04
C LEU A 102 11.75 -1.30 -5.34
N ALA A 103 10.60 -1.93 -5.11
CA ALA A 103 9.49 -1.30 -4.40
C ALA A 103 9.87 -0.92 -2.96
N CYS A 104 10.60 -1.79 -2.26
CA CYS A 104 11.06 -1.50 -0.90
C CYS A 104 12.10 -0.39 -0.87
N ASP A 105 13.04 -0.39 -1.81
CA ASP A 105 14.11 0.61 -1.88
C ASP A 105 13.54 2.02 -2.15
N ASN A 106 12.51 2.10 -2.96
CA ASN A 106 11.87 3.38 -3.32
C ASN A 106 10.64 3.70 -2.48
N GLY A 107 10.18 2.76 -1.68
CA GLY A 107 8.98 2.93 -0.87
C GLY A 107 9.19 3.79 0.36
N ARG A 108 8.06 4.15 0.99
CA ARG A 108 8.05 4.91 2.24
C ARG A 108 7.39 4.05 3.32
N VAL A 109 8.11 3.83 4.42
CA VAL A 109 7.55 3.12 5.58
C VAL A 109 6.54 4.04 6.28
N ILE A 110 5.27 3.63 6.30
CA ILE A 110 4.20 4.40 6.95
C ILE A 110 3.83 3.82 8.31
N PHE A 111 4.27 2.61 8.61
CA PHE A 111 4.09 1.97 9.91
C PHE A 111 5.24 1.00 10.18
N ASN A 112 5.77 1.03 11.40
CA ASN A 112 6.81 0.12 11.86
C ASN A 112 6.59 -0.15 13.35
N ALA A 113 6.25 -1.38 13.66
CA ALA A 113 5.96 -1.78 15.04
C ALA A 113 7.19 -1.79 15.93
#